data_87c65d1663cb0ed38bcc7ab3bc40add1
#
_entry.id   87c65d1663cb0ed38bcc7ab3bc40add1
#
_cell.length_a   1.000
_cell.length_b   1.000
_cell.length_c   1.000
_cell.angle_alpha   90.00
_cell.angle_beta   90.00
_cell.angle_gamma   90.00
#
_symmetry.space_group_name_H-M   'P 1'
#
loop_
_entity.id
_entity.type
_entity.pdbx_description
1 polymer ?
#
loop_
_entity_poly.entity_id
_entity_poly.type
_entity_poly.pdbx_seq_one_letter_code
_entity_poly.pdbx_strand_id
1 'polypeptide(L)'
;MLAELQFTEARKEFSALYNEVFNSYRPMIIKRKQTEEVVVLRTDLQKMLLSGFSLKPEVLHEADGSITLALDQLDIFVNAASLEEAIKELIEDVKTYAQDYMQRSQLFINAPNRRPHFPYVLRVLLCENDEEIRGLLEM
;
A
#
# COMPACT_ATOMS: atom_id res chain seq x y z
N MET A 1 -12.25 19.81 11.99
CA MET A 1 -12.85 18.61 11.39
C MET A 1 -12.83 18.74 9.89
N LEU A 2 -12.72 17.61 9.16
CA LEU A 2 -12.69 17.66 7.71
C LEU A 2 -14.04 18.09 7.14
N ALA A 3 -13.98 18.76 5.98
CA ALA A 3 -15.19 19.11 5.23
C ALA A 3 -15.88 17.84 4.72
N GLU A 4 -17.20 17.86 4.67
CA GLU A 4 -18.03 16.73 4.28
C GLU A 4 -19.00 17.13 3.18
N LEU A 5 -19.23 16.19 2.25
CA LEU A 5 -20.30 16.30 1.25
C LEU A 5 -21.17 15.05 1.34
N GLN A 6 -22.48 15.25 1.12
CA GLN A 6 -23.38 14.13 0.92
C GLN A 6 -23.12 13.51 -0.47
N PHE A 7 -23.32 12.20 -0.59
CA PHE A 7 -23.07 11.45 -1.80
C PHE A 7 -23.72 12.09 -3.05
N THR A 8 -24.96 12.52 -2.93
CA THR A 8 -25.67 13.14 -4.06
C THR A 8 -25.03 14.45 -4.53
N GLU A 9 -24.54 15.26 -3.61
CA GLU A 9 -23.82 16.50 -3.93
C GLU A 9 -22.46 16.20 -4.57
N ALA A 10 -21.72 15.24 -3.99
CA ALA A 10 -20.44 14.82 -4.53
C ALA A 10 -20.57 14.30 -5.95
N ARG A 11 -21.63 13.55 -6.24
CA ARG A 11 -21.91 13.02 -7.58
C ARG A 11 -22.20 14.13 -8.57
N LYS A 12 -23.03 15.11 -8.18
CA LYS A 12 -23.40 16.25 -9.05
C LYS A 12 -22.20 17.11 -9.36
N GLU A 13 -21.33 17.33 -8.38
CA GLU A 13 -20.25 18.32 -8.46
C GLU A 13 -18.88 17.67 -8.37
N PHE A 14 -18.75 16.49 -8.99
CA PHE A 14 -17.52 15.71 -8.88
C PHE A 14 -16.29 16.46 -9.36
N SER A 15 -16.39 17.19 -10.47
CA SER A 15 -15.26 17.99 -10.98
C SER A 15 -14.82 19.06 -9.99
N ALA A 16 -15.77 19.74 -9.34
CA ALA A 16 -15.47 20.75 -8.33
C ALA A 16 -14.83 20.10 -7.10
N LEU A 17 -15.35 18.94 -6.66
CA LEU A 17 -14.78 18.16 -5.57
C LEU A 17 -13.34 17.75 -5.87
N TYR A 18 -13.10 17.18 -7.05
CA TYR A 18 -11.76 16.77 -7.47
C TYR A 18 -10.79 17.95 -7.46
N ASN A 19 -11.19 19.07 -8.07
CA ASN A 19 -10.34 20.25 -8.15
C ASN A 19 -10.04 20.84 -6.76
N GLU A 20 -11.00 20.83 -5.86
CA GLU A 20 -10.79 21.31 -4.50
C GLU A 20 -9.78 20.43 -3.76
N VAL A 21 -9.95 19.11 -3.82
CA VAL A 21 -9.02 18.17 -3.16
C VAL A 21 -7.62 18.26 -3.76
N PHE A 22 -7.53 18.34 -5.09
CA PHE A 22 -6.24 18.37 -5.76
C PHE A 22 -5.52 19.71 -5.55
N ASN A 23 -6.22 20.84 -5.72
CA ASN A 23 -5.58 22.16 -5.70
C ASN A 23 -5.35 22.69 -4.30
N SER A 24 -6.23 22.37 -3.35
CA SER A 24 -6.13 22.89 -1.99
C SER A 24 -5.39 21.97 -1.02
N TYR A 25 -5.07 20.73 -1.43
CA TYR A 25 -4.49 19.70 -0.56
C TYR A 25 -5.38 19.32 0.63
N ARG A 26 -6.66 19.61 0.57
CA ARG A 26 -7.60 19.31 1.65
C ARG A 26 -8.33 18.01 1.36
N PRO A 27 -8.28 17.03 2.29
CA PRO A 27 -9.13 15.86 2.16
C PRO A 27 -10.60 16.23 2.29
N MET A 28 -11.46 15.44 1.65
CA MET A 28 -12.91 15.63 1.70
C MET A 28 -13.56 14.31 2.08
N ILE A 29 -14.48 14.34 3.03
CA ILE A 29 -15.29 13.18 3.39
C ILE A 29 -16.56 13.18 2.54
N ILE A 30 -16.88 12.03 1.95
CA ILE A 30 -18.14 11.79 1.26
C ILE A 30 -18.95 10.82 2.10
N LYS A 31 -20.15 11.23 2.50
CA LYS A 31 -21.06 10.43 3.33
C LYS A 31 -22.28 9.99 2.57
N ARG A 32 -22.73 8.76 2.85
CA ARG A 32 -24.00 8.23 2.37
C ARG A 32 -24.70 7.51 3.52
N LYS A 33 -26.00 7.72 3.68
CA LYS A 33 -26.83 7.09 4.73
C LYS A 33 -26.30 7.30 6.16
N GLN A 34 -25.54 8.34 6.41
CA GLN A 34 -24.97 8.70 7.72
C GLN A 34 -23.96 7.69 8.29
N THR A 35 -23.95 6.44 7.83
CA THR A 35 -23.09 5.36 8.35
C THR A 35 -21.98 4.98 7.40
N GLU A 36 -22.08 5.35 6.12
CA GLU A 36 -21.08 5.04 5.12
C GLU A 36 -20.27 6.30 4.81
N GLU A 37 -18.97 6.22 4.95
CA GLU A 37 -18.11 7.34 4.57
C GLU A 37 -16.81 6.88 3.95
N VAL A 38 -16.34 7.67 3.01
CA VAL A 38 -15.02 7.51 2.39
C VAL A 38 -14.32 8.85 2.42
N VAL A 39 -13.00 8.82 2.37
CA VAL A 39 -12.21 10.05 2.26
C VAL A 39 -11.58 10.11 0.88
N VAL A 40 -11.66 11.30 0.25
CA VAL A 40 -10.93 11.59 -0.99
C VAL A 40 -9.69 12.38 -0.60
N LEU A 41 -8.54 11.89 -1.00
CA LEU A 41 -7.23 12.42 -0.61
C LEU A 41 -6.28 12.37 -1.80
N ARG A 42 -5.44 13.38 -1.97
CA ARG A 42 -4.38 13.33 -2.99
C ARG A 42 -3.48 12.14 -2.77
N THR A 43 -3.13 11.47 -3.87
CA THR A 43 -2.26 10.29 -3.82
C THR A 43 -0.90 10.57 -3.17
N ASP A 44 -0.30 11.73 -3.45
CA ASP A 44 0.98 12.09 -2.85
C ASP A 44 0.90 12.24 -1.32
N LEU A 45 -0.21 12.77 -0.81
CA LEU A 45 -0.44 12.83 0.63
C LEU A 45 -0.65 11.44 1.23
N GLN A 46 -1.36 10.56 0.52
CA GLN A 46 -1.50 9.17 0.94
C GLN A 46 -0.15 8.48 1.04
N LYS A 47 0.72 8.69 0.06
CA LYS A 47 2.09 8.15 0.10
C LYS A 47 2.87 8.69 1.30
N MET A 48 2.71 9.97 1.61
CA MET A 48 3.35 10.57 2.78
C MET A 48 2.88 9.90 4.08
N LEU A 49 1.58 9.67 4.23
CA LEU A 49 1.03 9.00 5.40
C LEU A 49 1.55 7.56 5.54
N LEU A 50 1.80 6.89 4.42
CA LEU A 50 2.28 5.51 4.42
C LEU A 50 3.80 5.39 4.59
N SER A 51 4.54 6.48 4.53
CA SER A 51 6.01 6.46 4.54
C SER A 51 6.61 5.85 5.83
N GLY A 52 5.87 5.83 6.92
CA GLY A 52 6.30 5.21 8.17
C GLY A 52 6.18 3.69 8.21
N PHE A 53 5.52 3.07 7.23
CA PHE A 53 5.36 1.63 7.17
C PHE A 53 6.50 1.02 6.37
N SER A 54 7.61 0.73 7.05
CA SER A 54 8.83 0.26 6.40
C SER A 54 8.67 -1.12 5.79
N LEU A 55 9.16 -1.26 4.56
CA LEU A 55 9.22 -2.53 3.84
C LEU A 55 10.66 -3.01 3.67
N LYS A 56 11.57 -2.54 4.51
CA LYS A 56 12.97 -2.97 4.47
C LYS A 56 13.09 -4.39 4.99
N PRO A 57 13.57 -5.34 4.17
CA PRO A 57 13.76 -6.71 4.62
C PRO A 57 15.02 -6.87 5.45
N GLU A 58 15.05 -7.91 6.27
CA GLU A 58 16.26 -8.38 6.90
C GLU A 58 17.05 -9.25 5.92
N VAL A 59 18.35 -9.02 5.82
CA VAL A 59 19.24 -9.79 4.95
C VAL A 59 19.99 -10.81 5.81
N LEU A 60 19.81 -12.09 5.49
CA LEU A 60 20.44 -13.20 6.21
C LEU A 60 21.41 -13.92 5.28
N HIS A 61 22.66 -14.02 5.72
CA HIS A 61 23.70 -14.79 5.02
C HIS A 61 23.70 -16.22 5.55
N GLU A 62 23.26 -17.16 4.73
CA GLU A 62 23.14 -18.55 5.11
C GLU A 62 24.49 -19.28 5.07
N ALA A 63 24.60 -20.40 5.80
CA ALA A 63 25.83 -21.16 5.91
C ALA A 63 26.30 -21.73 4.57
N ASP A 64 25.38 -21.99 3.63
CA ASP A 64 25.69 -22.51 2.29
C ASP A 64 26.08 -21.42 1.29
N GLY A 65 26.17 -20.16 1.73
CA GLY A 65 26.50 -19.02 0.89
C GLY A 65 25.30 -18.37 0.21
N SER A 66 24.10 -18.92 0.37
CA SER A 66 22.88 -18.30 -0.16
C SER A 66 22.43 -17.09 0.69
N ILE A 67 21.53 -16.30 0.12
CA ILE A 67 20.99 -15.12 0.77
C ILE A 67 19.50 -15.32 0.97
N THR A 68 19.04 -15.11 2.23
CA THR A 68 17.64 -15.06 2.56
C THR A 68 17.24 -13.62 2.82
N LEU A 69 16.13 -13.19 2.23
CA LEU A 69 15.49 -11.92 2.54
C LEU A 69 14.20 -12.22 3.30
N ALA A 70 14.09 -11.63 4.48
CA ALA A 70 12.93 -11.80 5.35
C ALA A 70 12.17 -10.49 5.46
N LEU A 71 10.97 -10.46 4.90
CA LEU A 71 10.05 -9.33 5.01
C LEU A 71 8.96 -9.70 6.00
N ASP A 72 9.29 -9.56 7.28
CA ASP A 72 8.41 -9.98 8.39
C ASP A 72 7.07 -9.25 8.37
N GLN A 73 7.04 -8.02 7.89
CA GLN A 73 5.84 -7.19 7.84
C GLN A 73 4.72 -7.83 7.01
N LEU A 74 5.07 -8.65 6.04
CA LEU A 74 4.11 -9.34 5.16
C LEU A 74 4.23 -10.87 5.23
N ASP A 75 5.06 -11.40 6.13
CA ASP A 75 5.33 -12.83 6.23
C ASP A 75 5.85 -13.43 4.91
N ILE A 76 6.71 -12.69 4.21
CA ILE A 76 7.30 -13.13 2.94
C ILE A 76 8.80 -13.36 3.13
N PHE A 77 9.25 -14.55 2.71
CA PHE A 77 10.63 -14.95 2.80
C PHE A 77 11.07 -15.50 1.45
N VAL A 78 12.25 -15.10 0.99
CA VAL A 78 12.86 -15.65 -0.23
C VAL A 78 14.29 -16.06 0.06
N ASN A 79 14.78 -17.07 -0.67
CA ASN A 79 16.16 -17.50 -0.61
C ASN A 79 16.68 -17.69 -2.03
N ALA A 80 17.85 -17.15 -2.32
CA ALA A 80 18.47 -17.26 -3.64
C ALA A 80 19.99 -17.35 -3.51
N ALA A 81 20.64 -17.70 -4.61
CA ALA A 81 22.10 -17.87 -4.65
C ALA A 81 22.86 -16.55 -4.50
N SER A 82 22.24 -15.42 -4.86
CA SER A 82 22.84 -14.10 -4.77
C SER A 82 21.83 -13.08 -4.25
N LEU A 83 22.33 -11.94 -3.79
CA LEU A 83 21.49 -10.84 -3.31
C LEU A 83 20.58 -10.31 -4.43
N GLU A 84 21.12 -10.13 -5.64
CA GLU A 84 20.32 -9.60 -6.76
C GLU A 84 19.18 -10.56 -7.15
N GLU A 85 19.43 -11.85 -7.16
CA GLU A 85 18.40 -12.85 -7.43
C GLU A 85 17.33 -12.85 -6.32
N ALA A 86 17.76 -12.75 -5.07
CA ALA A 86 16.85 -12.68 -3.92
C ALA A 86 15.96 -11.43 -3.99
N ILE A 87 16.52 -10.28 -4.36
CA ILE A 87 15.76 -9.04 -4.51
C ILE A 87 14.70 -9.19 -5.60
N LYS A 88 15.05 -9.78 -6.75
CA LYS A 88 14.11 -10.02 -7.83
C LYS A 88 12.95 -10.90 -7.39
N GLU A 89 13.26 -12.00 -6.71
CA GLU A 89 12.22 -12.91 -6.22
C GLU A 89 11.32 -12.22 -5.19
N LEU A 90 11.91 -11.43 -4.29
CA LEU A 90 11.14 -10.71 -3.28
C LEU A 90 10.19 -9.70 -3.93
N ILE A 91 10.63 -8.94 -4.92
CA ILE A 91 9.78 -8.00 -5.65
C ILE A 91 8.59 -8.72 -6.27
N GLU A 92 8.83 -9.85 -6.94
CA GLU A 92 7.75 -10.63 -7.56
C GLU A 92 6.76 -11.17 -6.53
N ASP A 93 7.26 -11.71 -5.42
CA ASP A 93 6.40 -12.23 -4.35
C ASP A 93 5.58 -11.13 -3.67
N VAL A 94 6.19 -9.98 -3.43
CA VAL A 94 5.50 -8.82 -2.84
C VAL A 94 4.41 -8.32 -3.78
N LYS A 95 4.69 -8.22 -5.08
CA LYS A 95 3.69 -7.82 -6.09
C LYS A 95 2.52 -8.79 -6.12
N THR A 96 2.82 -10.07 -6.20
CA THR A 96 1.80 -11.12 -6.26
C THR A 96 0.93 -11.10 -5.02
N TYR A 97 1.55 -10.99 -3.86
CA TYR A 97 0.81 -10.92 -2.59
C TYR A 97 -0.08 -9.67 -2.53
N ALA A 98 0.47 -8.52 -2.91
CA ALA A 98 -0.28 -7.26 -2.87
C ALA A 98 -1.48 -7.28 -3.81
N GLN A 99 -1.32 -7.82 -5.02
CA GLN A 99 -2.40 -7.97 -5.99
C GLN A 99 -3.48 -8.93 -5.48
N ASP A 100 -3.07 -10.07 -4.93
CA ASP A 100 -4.00 -11.05 -4.35
C ASP A 100 -4.77 -10.44 -3.17
N TYR A 101 -4.06 -9.76 -2.29
CA TYR A 101 -4.67 -9.08 -1.14
C TYR A 101 -5.76 -8.11 -1.60
N MET A 102 -5.48 -7.30 -2.60
CA MET A 102 -6.42 -6.27 -3.05
C MET A 102 -7.59 -6.86 -3.82
N GLN A 103 -7.39 -7.95 -4.57
CA GLN A 103 -8.49 -8.66 -5.23
C GLN A 103 -9.45 -9.27 -4.22
N ARG A 104 -8.96 -9.65 -3.05
CA ARG A 104 -9.74 -10.27 -1.98
C ARG A 104 -9.72 -9.42 -0.72
N SER A 105 -9.73 -8.09 -0.88
CA SER A 105 -9.52 -7.14 0.21
C SER A 105 -10.53 -7.31 1.35
N GLN A 106 -11.78 -7.59 1.02
CA GLN A 106 -12.82 -7.79 2.02
C GLN A 106 -12.51 -8.99 2.93
N LEU A 107 -11.99 -10.07 2.35
CA LEU A 107 -11.57 -11.24 3.10
C LEU A 107 -10.36 -10.93 4.00
N PHE A 108 -9.33 -10.32 3.42
CA PHE A 108 -8.08 -10.07 4.15
C PHE A 108 -8.23 -8.99 5.22
N ILE A 109 -9.00 -7.94 4.96
CA ILE A 109 -9.18 -6.87 5.94
C ILE A 109 -9.96 -7.34 7.19
N ASN A 110 -10.77 -8.39 7.03
CA ASN A 110 -11.52 -8.98 8.13
C ASN A 110 -10.79 -10.16 8.81
N ALA A 111 -9.63 -10.57 8.31
CA ALA A 111 -8.80 -11.58 8.93
C ALA A 111 -7.82 -10.92 9.90
N PRO A 112 -7.87 -11.22 11.21
CA PRO A 112 -7.06 -10.50 12.21
C PRO A 112 -5.56 -10.54 11.96
N ASN A 113 -5.04 -11.64 11.39
CA ASN A 113 -3.62 -11.79 11.08
C ASN A 113 -3.22 -11.14 9.75
N ARG A 114 -4.18 -10.72 8.92
CA ARG A 114 -3.93 -10.08 7.62
C ARG A 114 -4.28 -8.59 7.59
N ARG A 115 -5.21 -8.17 8.44
CA ARG A 115 -5.59 -6.77 8.53
C ARG A 115 -4.40 -5.82 8.70
N PRO A 116 -3.40 -6.11 9.55
CA PRO A 116 -2.24 -5.23 9.72
C PRO A 116 -1.37 -5.09 8.48
N HIS A 117 -1.52 -5.96 7.49
CA HIS A 117 -0.77 -5.88 6.23
C HIS A 117 -1.27 -4.76 5.31
N PHE A 118 -2.50 -4.25 5.52
CA PHE A 118 -3.14 -3.32 4.58
C PHE A 118 -2.28 -2.09 4.24
N PRO A 119 -1.71 -1.35 5.20
CA PRO A 119 -0.90 -0.19 4.85
C PRO A 119 0.34 -0.53 4.04
N TYR A 120 0.98 -1.65 4.31
CA TYR A 120 2.15 -2.11 3.54
C TYR A 120 1.75 -2.50 2.11
N VAL A 121 0.64 -3.24 1.98
CA VAL A 121 0.10 -3.65 0.68
C VAL A 121 -0.27 -2.42 -0.15
N LEU A 122 -0.96 -1.45 0.46
CA LEU A 122 -1.33 -0.23 -0.24
C LEU A 122 -0.09 0.53 -0.71
N ARG A 123 0.94 0.60 0.13
CA ARG A 123 2.20 1.25 -0.22
C ARG A 123 2.84 0.63 -1.47
N VAL A 124 2.82 -0.70 -1.56
CA VAL A 124 3.31 -1.42 -2.74
C VAL A 124 2.47 -1.10 -3.98
N LEU A 125 1.15 -1.13 -3.84
CA LEU A 125 0.25 -0.92 -4.98
C LEU A 125 0.21 0.51 -5.49
N LEU A 126 0.69 1.46 -4.72
CA LEU A 126 0.86 2.85 -5.17
C LEU A 126 2.14 3.04 -5.98
N CYS A 127 3.01 2.03 -6.06
CA CYS A 127 4.17 2.06 -6.94
C CYS A 127 3.75 1.81 -8.39
N GLU A 128 4.43 2.44 -9.33
CA GLU A 128 4.14 2.31 -10.76
C GLU A 128 4.97 1.22 -11.44
N ASN A 129 6.11 0.85 -10.85
CA ASN A 129 7.04 -0.12 -11.45
C ASN A 129 7.90 -0.81 -10.39
N ASP A 130 8.67 -1.80 -10.85
CA ASP A 130 9.52 -2.60 -9.97
C ASP A 130 10.65 -1.80 -9.33
N GLU A 131 11.16 -0.77 -10.00
CA GLU A 131 12.18 0.11 -9.43
C GLU A 131 11.67 0.87 -8.22
N GLU A 132 10.44 1.35 -8.28
CA GLU A 132 9.82 2.01 -7.13
C GLU A 132 9.63 1.02 -5.97
N ILE A 133 9.24 -0.21 -6.26
CA ILE A 133 9.12 -1.25 -5.22
C ILE A 133 10.49 -1.52 -4.61
N ARG A 134 11.53 -1.66 -5.44
CA ARG A 134 12.89 -1.82 -4.95
C ARG A 134 13.30 -0.68 -4.02
N GLY A 135 12.91 0.54 -4.37
CA GLY A 135 13.12 1.72 -3.52
C GLY A 135 12.45 1.61 -2.16
N LEU A 136 11.22 1.06 -2.10
CA LEU A 136 10.54 0.80 -0.84
C LEU A 136 11.26 -0.23 0.02
N LEU A 137 11.90 -1.21 -0.60
CA LEU A 137 12.70 -2.22 0.09
C LEU A 137 14.05 -1.67 0.56
N GLU A 138 14.41 -0.46 0.13
CA GLU A 138 15.68 0.22 0.46
C GLU A 138 16.90 -0.60 0.01
N MET A 139 16.81 -1.20 -1.18
CA MET A 139 17.85 -2.13 -1.69
C MET A 139 18.45 -1.75 -3.06
#